data_fecb28136d8eced37ebea8dc0965ca6f
#
_entry.id   fecb28136d8eced37ebea8dc0965ca6f
#
_cell.length_a   1.000
_cell.length_b   1.000
_cell.length_c   1.000
_cell.angle_alpha   90.00
_cell.angle_beta   90.00
_cell.angle_gamma   90.00
#
_symmetry.space_group_name_H-M   'P 1'
#
loop_
_entity.id
_entity.type
_entity.pdbx_description
1 polymer ?
#
loop_
_entity_poly.entity_id
_entity_poly.type
_entity_poly.pdbx_seq_one_letter_code
_entity_poly.pdbx_strand_id
1 'polypeptide(L)'
;MKKRLMEITILVPENATENQIIEIKNIIEKYATIHKIENLGVKTSPYPLAKNGVEYLKTQYIFATITASDIDLGTLDRELYKNDNVIRYLFVTLRKKITN
;
A
#
# COMPACT_ATOMS: atom_id res chain seq x y z
N MET A 1 13.43 4.52 -19.22
CA MET A 1 12.84 3.44 -18.43
C MET A 1 11.34 3.63 -18.33
N LYS A 2 10.59 2.59 -18.61
CA LYS A 2 9.14 2.67 -18.59
C LYS A 2 8.61 2.72 -17.16
N LYS A 3 7.74 3.67 -16.88
CA LYS A 3 7.08 3.78 -15.61
C LYS A 3 5.61 3.37 -15.75
N ARG A 4 5.08 2.79 -14.69
CA ARG A 4 3.69 2.35 -14.65
C ARG A 4 2.90 3.17 -13.66
N LEU A 5 1.68 3.49 -14.05
CA LEU A 5 0.71 4.11 -13.14
C LEU A 5 -0.03 2.97 -12.42
N MET A 6 -0.01 3.00 -11.11
CA MET A 6 -0.59 1.93 -10.30
C MET A 6 -1.36 2.47 -9.12
N GLU A 7 -2.32 1.69 -8.68
CA GLU A 7 -2.97 1.92 -7.40
C GLU A 7 -2.41 0.92 -6.40
N ILE A 8 -2.19 1.38 -5.19
CA ILE A 8 -1.76 0.51 -4.10
C ILE A 8 -2.73 0.67 -2.93
N THR A 9 -3.17 -0.46 -2.39
CA THR A 9 -3.96 -0.49 -1.17
C THR A 9 -3.13 -1.17 -0.09
N ILE A 10 -2.99 -0.50 1.04
CA ILE A 10 -2.19 -1.01 2.15
C ILE A 10 -3.09 -1.08 3.39
N LEU A 11 -3.07 -2.23 4.05
CA LEU A 11 -3.82 -2.43 5.29
C LEU A 11 -2.84 -2.43 6.45
N VAL A 12 -3.11 -1.56 7.42
CA VAL A 12 -2.31 -1.44 8.64
C VAL A 12 -3.22 -1.68 9.85
N PRO A 13 -2.67 -1.99 11.05
CA PRO A 13 -3.49 -2.21 12.22
C PRO A 13 -4.43 -1.03 12.49
N GLU A 14 -5.59 -1.30 13.06
CA GLU A 14 -6.57 -0.24 13.33
C GLU A 14 -6.01 0.84 14.26
N ASN A 15 -5.06 0.47 15.12
CA ASN A 15 -4.42 1.38 16.07
C ASN A 15 -3.08 1.92 15.56
N ALA A 16 -2.76 1.74 14.28
CA ALA A 16 -1.54 2.29 13.71
C ALA A 16 -1.52 3.81 13.91
N THR A 17 -0.41 4.31 14.39
CA THR A 17 -0.27 5.74 14.66
C THR A 17 -0.02 6.49 13.36
N GLU A 18 -0.26 7.79 13.40
CA GLU A 18 0.01 8.66 12.27
C GLU A 18 1.48 8.58 11.84
N ASN A 19 2.40 8.49 12.81
CA ASN A 19 3.83 8.35 12.52
C ASN A 19 4.13 7.04 11.78
N GLN A 20 3.47 5.95 12.13
CA GLN A 20 3.66 4.67 11.45
C GLN A 20 3.16 4.75 10.00
N ILE A 21 2.06 5.44 9.79
CA ILE A 21 1.52 5.64 8.44
C ILE A 21 2.45 6.53 7.62
N ILE A 22 3.02 7.56 8.23
CA ILE A 22 3.99 8.45 7.57
C ILE A 22 5.23 7.66 7.16
N GLU A 23 5.71 6.75 8.01
CA GLU A 23 6.85 5.90 7.66
C GLU A 23 6.57 5.07 6.41
N ILE A 24 5.38 4.51 6.31
CA ILE A 24 4.98 3.73 5.13
C ILE A 24 4.96 4.63 3.89
N LYS A 25 4.40 5.83 4.03
CA LYS A 25 4.39 6.81 2.95
C LYS A 25 5.81 7.14 2.50
N ASN A 26 6.73 7.32 3.45
CA ASN A 26 8.12 7.63 3.13
C ASN A 26 8.79 6.49 2.38
N ILE A 27 8.47 5.25 2.74
CA ILE A 27 8.98 4.08 2.02
C ILE A 27 8.49 4.11 0.57
N ILE A 28 7.22 4.38 0.36
CA ILE A 28 6.66 4.46 -0.99
C ILE A 28 7.36 5.56 -1.78
N GLU A 29 7.58 6.71 -1.18
CA GLU A 29 8.19 7.86 -1.85
C GLU A 29 9.64 7.61 -2.29
N LYS A 30 10.33 6.68 -1.64
CA LYS A 30 11.68 6.31 -2.05
C LYS A 30 11.73 5.66 -3.42
N TYR A 31 10.67 4.97 -3.80
CA TYR A 31 10.66 4.13 -4.99
C TYR A 31 9.61 4.55 -6.01
N ALA A 32 8.73 5.47 -5.64
CA ALA A 32 7.60 5.85 -6.49
C ALA A 32 7.28 7.32 -6.33
N THR A 33 6.61 7.87 -7.33
CA THR A 33 6.00 9.20 -7.21
C THR A 33 4.57 9.00 -6.77
N ILE A 34 4.20 9.59 -5.65
CA ILE A 34 2.83 9.52 -5.13
C ILE A 34 2.03 10.67 -5.72
N HIS A 35 0.98 10.34 -6.46
CA HIS A 35 0.07 11.35 -7.02
C HIS A 35 -1.06 11.68 -6.07
N LYS A 36 -1.51 10.68 -5.32
CA LYS A 36 -2.60 10.82 -4.38
C LYS A 36 -2.42 9.76 -3.30
N ILE A 37 -2.68 10.14 -2.06
CA ILE A 37 -2.70 9.19 -0.96
C ILE A 37 -3.81 9.62 -0.01
N GLU A 38 -4.59 8.65 0.47
CA GLU A 38 -5.66 8.92 1.41
C GLU A 38 -5.87 7.75 2.35
N ASN A 39 -6.27 8.06 3.57
CA ASN A 39 -6.64 7.08 4.55
C ASN A 39 -8.16 6.90 4.48
N LEU A 40 -8.60 5.71 4.09
CA LEU A 40 -10.03 5.40 3.93
C LEU A 40 -10.67 4.99 5.25
N GLY A 41 -9.90 4.99 6.34
CA GLY A 41 -10.41 4.68 7.65
C GLY A 41 -10.37 3.20 8.00
N VAL A 42 -10.93 2.88 9.16
CA VAL A 42 -10.95 1.51 9.68
C VAL A 42 -12.11 0.74 9.06
N LYS A 43 -11.82 -0.47 8.59
CA LYS A 43 -12.84 -1.37 8.04
C LYS A 43 -12.70 -2.74 8.67
N THR A 44 -13.82 -3.43 8.82
CA THR A 44 -13.84 -4.80 9.33
C THR A 44 -13.72 -5.77 8.17
N SER A 45 -12.80 -6.73 8.29
CA SER A 45 -12.66 -7.79 7.31
C SER A 45 -13.69 -8.88 7.56
N PRO A 46 -14.21 -9.54 6.50
CA PRO A 46 -15.15 -10.65 6.68
C PRO A 46 -14.52 -11.86 7.36
N TYR A 47 -13.20 -11.97 7.35
CA TYR A 47 -12.45 -13.01 8.06
C TYR A 47 -11.14 -12.43 8.55
N PRO A 48 -10.52 -13.04 9.60
CA PRO A 48 -9.28 -12.50 10.17
C PRO A 48 -8.12 -12.51 9.16
N LEU A 49 -7.32 -11.44 9.21
CA LEU A 49 -6.07 -11.34 8.46
C LEU A 49 -4.92 -11.60 9.40
N ALA A 50 -4.04 -12.52 9.05
CA ALA A 50 -2.92 -12.88 9.91
C ALA A 50 -1.61 -12.25 9.44
N LYS A 51 -0.84 -11.75 10.40
CA LYS A 51 0.51 -11.24 10.16
C LYS A 51 1.34 -11.51 11.39
N ASN A 52 2.46 -12.22 11.24
CA ASN A 52 3.38 -12.54 12.34
C ASN A 52 2.69 -13.19 13.54
N GLY A 53 1.75 -14.12 13.28
CA GLY A 53 1.05 -14.83 14.33
C GLY A 53 -0.09 -14.05 15.01
N VAL A 54 -0.34 -12.83 14.57
CA VAL A 54 -1.42 -12.00 15.10
C VAL A 54 -2.54 -11.93 14.07
N GLU A 55 -3.77 -12.06 14.54
CA GLU A 55 -4.94 -11.94 13.67
C GLU A 55 -5.57 -10.55 13.82
N TYR A 56 -5.96 -9.98 12.68
CA TYR A 56 -6.59 -8.65 12.63
C TYR A 56 -7.95 -8.75 11.98
N LEU A 57 -8.99 -8.33 12.67
CA LEU A 57 -10.33 -8.21 12.10
C LEU A 57 -10.60 -6.82 11.57
N LYS A 58 -10.00 -5.81 12.20
CA LYS A 58 -10.15 -4.41 11.80
C LYS A 58 -8.81 -3.85 11.40
N THR A 59 -8.79 -3.17 10.26
CA THR A 59 -7.57 -2.56 9.73
C THR A 59 -7.89 -1.19 9.18
N GLN A 60 -6.88 -0.30 9.16
CA GLN A 60 -7.00 0.96 8.45
C GLN A 60 -6.60 0.71 7.00
N TYR A 61 -7.35 1.28 6.08
CA TYR A 61 -7.10 1.17 4.64
C TYR A 61 -6.43 2.44 4.14
N ILE A 62 -5.21 2.29 3.63
CA ILE A 62 -4.47 3.39 3.01
C ILE A 62 -4.46 3.13 1.51
N PHE A 63 -4.87 4.12 0.75
CA PHE A 63 -4.95 4.02 -0.69
C PHE A 63 -4.06 5.07 -1.33
N ALA A 64 -3.30 4.69 -2.35
CA ALA A 64 -2.44 5.63 -3.06
C ALA A 64 -2.43 5.34 -4.55
N THR A 65 -2.27 6.39 -5.33
CA THR A 65 -2.00 6.30 -6.77
C THR A 65 -0.54 6.69 -6.97
N ILE A 66 0.23 5.83 -7.58
CA ILE A 66 1.67 6.00 -7.72
C ILE A 66 2.15 5.73 -9.15
N THR A 67 3.31 6.27 -9.46
CA THR A 67 4.03 5.96 -10.71
C THR A 67 5.42 5.48 -10.33
N ALA A 68 5.84 4.35 -10.89
CA ALA A 68 7.16 3.80 -10.63
C ALA A 68 7.61 2.88 -11.75
N SER A 69 8.93 2.68 -11.87
CA SER A 69 9.50 1.70 -12.79
C SER A 69 9.27 0.28 -12.25
N ASP A 70 9.38 -0.72 -13.12
CA ASP A 70 9.21 -2.11 -12.70
C ASP A 70 10.24 -2.51 -11.64
N ILE A 71 11.48 -2.02 -11.78
CA ILE A 71 12.54 -2.30 -10.81
C ILE A 71 12.18 -1.74 -9.43
N ASP A 72 11.72 -0.48 -9.41
CA ASP A 72 11.34 0.18 -8.17
C ASP A 72 10.11 -0.47 -7.55
N LEU A 73 9.16 -0.92 -8.36
CA LEU A 73 7.98 -1.63 -7.86
C LEU A 73 8.37 -2.95 -7.18
N GLY A 74 9.34 -3.67 -7.78
CA GLY A 74 9.85 -4.90 -7.17
C GLY A 74 10.52 -4.66 -5.82
N THR A 75 11.27 -3.57 -5.72
CA THR A 75 11.92 -3.20 -4.46
C THR A 75 10.89 -2.76 -3.43
N LEU A 76 9.92 -1.96 -3.84
CA LEU A 76 8.83 -1.52 -2.96
C LEU A 76 8.02 -2.70 -2.45
N ASP A 77 7.74 -3.67 -3.31
CA ASP A 77 7.04 -4.89 -2.92
C ASP A 77 7.76 -5.58 -1.77
N ARG A 78 9.07 -5.77 -1.89
CA ARG A 78 9.86 -6.42 -0.83
C ARG A 78 9.87 -5.61 0.46
N GLU A 79 9.99 -4.27 0.34
CA GLU A 79 10.01 -3.40 1.52
C GLU A 79 8.69 -3.42 2.28
N LEU A 80 7.58 -3.44 1.56
CA LEU A 80 6.26 -3.53 2.19
C LEU A 80 6.04 -4.90 2.82
N TYR A 81 6.51 -5.96 2.16
CA TYR A 81 6.39 -7.31 2.70
C TYR A 81 7.12 -7.46 4.03
N LYS A 82 8.29 -6.85 4.16
CA LYS A 82 9.10 -6.91 5.37
C LYS A 82 8.59 -6.02 6.50
N ASN A 83 7.77 -5.04 6.19
CA ASN A 83 7.33 -4.05 7.18
C ASN A 83 6.30 -4.67 8.12
N ASP A 84 6.61 -4.69 9.40
CA ASP A 84 5.74 -5.31 10.41
C ASP A 84 4.42 -4.57 10.60
N ASN A 85 4.35 -3.31 10.19
CA ASN A 85 3.13 -2.51 10.29
C ASN A 85 2.22 -2.67 9.07
N VAL A 86 2.66 -3.39 8.05
CA VAL A 86 1.85 -3.66 6.86
C VAL A 86 1.29 -5.07 6.96
N ILE A 87 -0.03 -5.17 7.15
CA ILE A 87 -0.70 -6.48 7.27
C ILE A 87 -0.90 -7.10 5.90
N ARG A 88 -1.39 -6.32 4.96
CA ARG A 88 -1.62 -6.74 3.57
C ARG A 88 -1.41 -5.54 2.66
N TYR A 89 -1.07 -5.80 1.42
CA TYR A 89 -1.02 -4.76 0.40
C TYR A 89 -1.32 -5.38 -0.96
N LEU A 90 -1.83 -4.55 -1.86
CA LEU A 90 -2.19 -4.99 -3.19
C LEU A 90 -1.85 -3.91 -4.19
N PHE A 91 -1.16 -4.28 -5.26
CA PHE A 91 -0.88 -3.41 -6.38
C PHE A 91 -1.86 -3.71 -7.51
N VAL A 92 -2.45 -2.68 -8.08
CA VAL A 92 -3.34 -2.81 -9.23
C VAL A 92 -2.83 -1.91 -10.33
N THR A 93 -2.52 -2.48 -11.48
CA THR A 93 -2.08 -1.71 -12.64
C THR A 93 -3.27 -0.97 -13.21
N LEU A 94 -3.14 0.35 -13.35
CA LEU A 94 -4.16 1.14 -14.00
C LEU A 94 -3.93 1.08 -15.49
N ARG A 95 -4.86 0.49 -16.19
CA ARG A 95 -4.83 0.47 -17.63
C ARG A 95 -5.32 1.82 -18.14
N LYS A 96 -4.45 2.49 -18.86
CA LYS A 96 -4.88 3.66 -19.59
C LYS A 96 -5.90 3.20 -20.60
N LYS A 97 -7.14 3.63 -20.42
CA LYS A 97 -8.19 3.30 -21.36
C LYS A 97 -7.89 4.00 -22.66
N ILE A 98 -7.61 3.24 -23.68
CA ILE A 98 -7.42 3.79 -25.02
C ILE A 98 -8.80 4.03 -25.59
N THR A 99 -9.20 5.27 -25.62
CA THR A 99 -10.42 5.65 -26.33
C THR A 99 -10.03 6.02 -27.74
N ASN A 100 -10.55 5.29 -28.63
CA ASN A 100 -10.41 5.64 -30.04
C ASN A 100 -11.54 6.56 -30.45
#